data_67d5a6816d4447543ac8de8005c839c1
#
_entry.id   67d5a6816d4447543ac8de8005c839c1
#
_cell.length_a   1.000
_cell.length_b   1.000
_cell.length_c   1.000
_cell.angle_alpha   90.00
_cell.angle_beta   90.00
_cell.angle_gamma   90.00
#
_symmetry.space_group_name_H-M   'P 1'
#
loop_
_entity.id
_entity.type
_entity.pdbx_description
1 polymer ?
#
loop_
_entity_poly.entity_id
_entity_poly.type
_entity_poly.pdbx_seq_one_letter_code
_entity_poly.pdbx_strand_id
1 'polypeptide(L)'
;MSIVTPFKFMRIVNQSKVPTEHRSSPKGAYEIFRQHISIALGGTKDTGPWGGGHPFDVELARIPPGKRNYPLHSHAAQTEYYIIVSGRGRLILEGDKSQGIGPGDHIILPPGEAHQLRNDSEQDLVYLVLADHHPADVTTYPQTGKRQINPEYRCVRLSDADYYEGEE
;
A
#
# COMPACT_ATOMS: atom_id res chain seq x y z
N MET A 1 25.22 15.43 7.76
CA MET A 1 23.89 15.25 7.18
C MET A 1 24.04 15.31 5.67
N SER A 2 24.04 14.16 5.00
CA SER A 2 24.15 14.11 3.53
C SER A 2 22.81 14.54 2.95
N ILE A 3 22.76 15.67 2.28
CA ILE A 3 21.59 16.12 1.52
C ILE A 3 21.51 15.18 0.34
N VAL A 4 20.56 14.23 0.40
CA VAL A 4 20.23 13.39 -0.76
C VAL A 4 19.69 14.33 -1.84
N THR A 5 20.49 14.56 -2.88
CA THR A 5 20.11 15.42 -4.00
C THR A 5 18.96 14.74 -4.75
N PRO A 6 17.80 15.35 -4.90
CA PRO A 6 16.72 14.77 -5.67
C PRO A 6 17.17 14.57 -7.11
N PHE A 7 16.65 13.51 -7.74
CA PHE A 7 16.99 13.02 -9.08
C PHE A 7 17.36 14.09 -10.08
N LYS A 8 18.63 14.10 -10.50
CA LYS A 8 19.18 15.08 -11.42
C LYS A 8 18.98 14.71 -12.89
N PHE A 9 18.45 13.51 -13.19
CA PHE A 9 18.34 12.98 -14.56
C PHE A 9 17.00 12.29 -14.78
N MET A 10 16.44 12.49 -15.99
CA MET A 10 15.29 11.74 -16.47
C MET A 10 15.63 10.25 -16.52
N ARG A 11 14.71 9.41 -16.02
CA ARG A 11 14.80 7.95 -16.10
C ARG A 11 13.56 7.41 -16.79
N ILE A 12 13.73 6.37 -17.56
CA ILE A 12 12.64 5.68 -18.28
C ILE A 12 12.77 4.19 -18.02
N VAL A 13 11.66 3.57 -17.67
CA VAL A 13 11.54 2.11 -17.60
C VAL A 13 10.29 1.67 -18.34
N ASN A 14 10.39 0.58 -19.07
CA ASN A 14 9.19 -0.09 -19.58
C ASN A 14 8.73 -1.10 -18.56
N GLN A 15 7.44 -1.11 -18.24
CA GLN A 15 6.82 -2.02 -17.28
C GLN A 15 7.18 -3.49 -17.53
N SER A 16 7.26 -3.93 -18.79
CA SER A 16 7.64 -5.31 -19.15
C SER A 16 9.05 -5.72 -18.68
N LYS A 17 9.88 -4.76 -18.27
CA LYS A 17 11.23 -4.96 -17.73
C LYS A 17 11.28 -4.97 -16.20
N VAL A 18 10.19 -4.62 -15.53
CA VAL A 18 10.13 -4.55 -14.07
C VAL A 18 9.83 -5.93 -13.50
N PRO A 19 10.69 -6.47 -12.61
CA PRO A 19 10.44 -7.75 -11.95
C PRO A 19 9.11 -7.75 -11.18
N THR A 20 8.46 -8.91 -11.17
CA THR A 20 7.23 -9.10 -10.40
C THR A 20 7.55 -9.72 -9.05
N GLU A 21 7.17 -9.05 -7.98
CA GLU A 21 7.12 -9.60 -6.63
C GLU A 21 5.80 -10.36 -6.45
N HIS A 22 5.85 -11.55 -5.87
CA HIS A 22 4.66 -12.33 -5.47
C HIS A 22 4.59 -12.43 -3.96
N ARG A 23 3.44 -12.10 -3.39
CA ARG A 23 3.15 -12.27 -1.96
C ARG A 23 1.83 -13.00 -1.76
N SER A 24 1.83 -13.97 -0.83
CA SER A 24 0.61 -14.66 -0.41
C SER A 24 0.60 -14.86 1.11
N SER A 25 -0.59 -14.90 1.68
CA SER A 25 -0.75 -15.28 3.08
C SER A 25 -0.67 -16.79 3.27
N PRO A 26 -0.28 -17.29 4.47
CA PRO A 26 -0.13 -18.73 4.70
C PRO A 26 -1.38 -19.57 4.44
N LYS A 27 -2.58 -18.97 4.57
CA LYS A 27 -3.87 -19.63 4.28
C LYS A 27 -4.45 -19.26 2.91
N GLY A 28 -3.71 -18.52 2.08
CA GLY A 28 -4.08 -18.16 0.72
C GLY A 28 -5.26 -17.21 0.55
N ALA A 29 -5.73 -16.55 1.62
CA ALA A 29 -6.82 -15.57 1.52
C ALA A 29 -6.39 -14.26 0.86
N TYR A 30 -5.13 -13.89 1.05
CA TYR A 30 -4.51 -12.71 0.47
C TYR A 30 -3.45 -13.15 -0.53
N GLU A 31 -3.49 -12.60 -1.72
CA GLU A 31 -2.52 -12.88 -2.78
C GLU A 31 -2.42 -11.69 -3.72
N ILE A 32 -1.20 -11.23 -3.97
CA ILE A 32 -0.93 -10.08 -4.82
C ILE A 32 0.39 -10.27 -5.58
N PHE A 33 0.41 -9.79 -6.80
CA PHE A 33 1.60 -9.64 -7.62
C PHE A 33 1.85 -8.16 -7.83
N ARG A 34 3.10 -7.68 -7.65
CA ARG A 34 3.44 -6.27 -7.74
C ARG A 34 4.67 -6.04 -8.58
N GLN A 35 4.65 -4.98 -9.35
CA GLN A 35 5.80 -4.44 -10.06
C GLN A 35 6.10 -3.05 -9.50
N HIS A 36 7.23 -2.91 -8.83
CA HIS A 36 7.65 -1.67 -8.18
C HIS A 36 8.28 -0.72 -9.20
N ILE A 37 7.47 0.09 -9.88
CA ILE A 37 7.90 1.00 -10.94
C ILE A 37 8.86 2.06 -10.40
N SER A 38 8.58 2.63 -9.22
CA SER A 38 9.44 3.64 -8.59
C SER A 38 10.82 3.12 -8.25
N ILE A 39 10.94 1.87 -7.79
CA ILE A 39 12.25 1.23 -7.53
C ILE A 39 13.02 1.05 -8.85
N ALA A 40 12.35 0.57 -9.90
CA ALA A 40 12.96 0.42 -11.22
C ALA A 40 13.42 1.77 -11.81
N LEU A 41 12.80 2.87 -11.41
CA LEU A 41 13.21 4.24 -11.72
C LEU A 41 14.27 4.78 -10.73
N GLY A 42 14.76 3.95 -9.81
CA GLY A 42 15.87 4.26 -8.88
C GLY A 42 15.44 4.90 -7.57
N GLY A 43 14.17 4.83 -7.21
CA GLY A 43 13.69 5.18 -5.88
C GLY A 43 14.05 4.12 -4.83
N THR A 44 13.97 4.49 -3.57
CA THR A 44 14.04 3.58 -2.43
C THR A 44 12.63 3.22 -1.99
N LYS A 45 12.39 1.94 -1.75
CA LYS A 45 11.06 1.43 -1.43
C LYS A 45 10.53 2.03 -0.13
N ASP A 46 9.26 2.43 -0.15
CA ASP A 46 8.46 2.82 1.01
C ASP A 46 9.11 3.91 1.89
N THR A 47 9.88 4.83 1.30
CA THR A 47 10.62 5.83 2.09
C THR A 47 10.27 7.27 1.76
N GLY A 48 9.54 7.51 0.68
CA GLY A 48 9.28 8.86 0.19
C GLY A 48 10.58 9.66 -0.03
N PRO A 49 10.49 10.97 -0.23
CA PRO A 49 11.67 11.80 -0.51
C PRO A 49 12.66 11.90 0.65
N TRP A 50 12.23 11.63 1.87
CA TRP A 50 13.08 11.69 3.08
C TRP A 50 14.08 10.54 3.18
N GLY A 51 13.76 9.38 2.60
CA GLY A 51 14.62 8.18 2.61
C GLY A 51 15.26 7.86 1.26
N GLY A 52 15.26 8.80 0.30
CA GLY A 52 15.81 8.60 -1.05
C GLY A 52 14.79 7.99 -2.03
N GLY A 53 13.54 7.91 -1.64
CA GLY A 53 12.43 7.56 -2.53
C GLY A 53 11.97 8.75 -3.39
N HIS A 54 10.99 8.48 -4.25
CA HIS A 54 10.30 9.52 -5.01
C HIS A 54 9.30 10.27 -4.13
N PRO A 55 8.80 11.47 -4.54
CA PRO A 55 7.72 12.16 -3.84
C PRO A 55 6.44 11.32 -3.72
N PHE A 56 6.27 10.38 -4.61
CA PHE A 56 5.25 9.33 -4.57
C PHE A 56 5.82 8.06 -5.18
N ASP A 57 5.43 6.91 -4.68
CA ASP A 57 5.74 5.63 -5.26
C ASP A 57 4.64 5.18 -6.22
N VAL A 58 5.04 4.46 -7.26
CA VAL A 58 4.14 3.89 -8.26
C VAL A 58 4.38 2.40 -8.35
N GLU A 59 3.31 1.63 -8.20
CA GLU A 59 3.31 0.19 -8.39
C GLU A 59 2.20 -0.21 -9.36
N LEU A 60 2.46 -1.22 -10.19
CA LEU A 60 1.38 -1.97 -10.83
C LEU A 60 1.11 -3.23 -10.00
N ALA A 61 -0.14 -3.37 -9.57
CA ALA A 61 -0.58 -4.49 -8.76
C ALA A 61 -1.64 -5.34 -9.49
N ARG A 62 -1.64 -6.64 -9.19
CA ARG A 62 -2.58 -7.62 -9.72
C ARG A 62 -3.06 -8.55 -8.62
N ILE A 63 -4.38 -8.68 -8.49
CA ILE A 63 -5.04 -9.59 -7.54
C ILE A 63 -5.72 -10.70 -8.34
N PRO A 64 -5.36 -12.00 -8.12
CA PRO A 64 -6.02 -13.13 -8.77
C PRO A 64 -7.49 -13.28 -8.37
N PRO A 65 -8.30 -14.05 -9.15
CA PRO A 65 -9.67 -14.38 -8.80
C PRO A 65 -9.85 -14.93 -7.38
N GLY A 66 -10.88 -14.46 -6.67
CA GLY A 66 -11.23 -14.87 -5.32
C GLY A 66 -10.30 -14.35 -4.21
N LYS A 67 -9.27 -13.57 -4.54
CA LYS A 67 -8.26 -13.11 -3.57
C LYS A 67 -8.51 -11.66 -3.15
N ARG A 68 -7.76 -11.25 -2.10
CA ARG A 68 -7.68 -9.88 -1.58
C ARG A 68 -6.24 -9.41 -1.65
N ASN A 69 -6.02 -8.09 -1.77
CA ASN A 69 -4.67 -7.52 -1.73
C ASN A 69 -4.03 -7.68 -0.34
N TYR A 70 -4.59 -7.01 0.65
CA TYR A 70 -4.10 -6.95 2.04
C TYR A 70 -5.28 -7.08 3.02
N PRO A 71 -5.03 -7.29 4.32
CA PRO A 71 -6.07 -7.09 5.34
C PRO A 71 -6.67 -5.67 5.25
N LEU A 72 -7.93 -5.52 5.65
CA LEU A 72 -8.54 -4.19 5.81
C LEU A 72 -7.67 -3.33 6.71
N HIS A 73 -7.23 -2.16 6.23
CA HIS A 73 -6.29 -1.29 6.92
C HIS A 73 -6.48 0.16 6.54
N SER A 74 -6.00 1.05 7.41
CA SER A 74 -5.89 2.48 7.16
C SER A 74 -4.48 2.95 7.48
N HIS A 75 -4.08 4.04 6.85
CA HIS A 75 -2.83 4.74 7.09
C HIS A 75 -3.06 5.98 7.94
N ALA A 76 -2.19 6.27 8.90
CA ALA A 76 -2.32 7.47 9.74
C ALA A 76 -1.90 8.76 9.00
N ALA A 77 -0.98 8.67 8.07
CA ALA A 77 -0.40 9.80 7.37
C ALA A 77 -0.27 9.64 5.85
N GLN A 78 -0.28 8.40 5.35
CA GLN A 78 -0.12 8.12 3.92
C GLN A 78 -1.45 8.28 3.18
N THR A 79 -1.39 8.93 2.01
CA THR A 79 -2.46 8.92 1.01
C THR A 79 -2.16 7.89 -0.06
N GLU A 80 -3.15 7.10 -0.44
CA GLU A 80 -3.06 6.20 -1.59
C GLU A 80 -4.05 6.61 -2.67
N TYR A 81 -3.65 6.40 -3.91
CA TYR A 81 -4.48 6.65 -5.09
C TYR A 81 -4.41 5.46 -6.02
N TYR A 82 -5.56 4.90 -6.37
CA TYR A 82 -5.66 3.74 -7.24
C TYR A 82 -6.30 4.12 -8.58
N ILE A 83 -5.81 3.47 -9.64
CA ILE A 83 -6.40 3.54 -10.97
C ILE A 83 -6.65 2.10 -11.41
N ILE A 84 -7.92 1.73 -11.61
CA ILE A 84 -8.25 0.38 -12.08
C ILE A 84 -7.96 0.29 -13.58
N VAL A 85 -7.02 -0.59 -13.94
CA VAL A 85 -6.54 -0.77 -15.31
C VAL A 85 -7.38 -1.81 -16.06
N SER A 86 -7.62 -2.96 -15.41
CA SER A 86 -8.42 -4.04 -15.99
C SER A 86 -9.01 -4.96 -14.92
N GLY A 87 -9.98 -5.77 -15.31
CA GLY A 87 -10.72 -6.63 -14.39
C GLY A 87 -11.78 -5.88 -13.60
N ARG A 88 -12.43 -6.58 -12.69
CA ARG A 88 -13.46 -6.04 -11.79
C ARG A 88 -13.27 -6.58 -10.40
N GLY A 89 -13.78 -5.87 -9.38
CA GLY A 89 -13.72 -6.30 -7.99
C GLY A 89 -14.50 -5.37 -7.08
N ARG A 90 -14.13 -5.36 -5.82
CA ARG A 90 -14.73 -4.51 -4.80
C ARG A 90 -13.68 -3.77 -4.00
N LEU A 91 -13.95 -2.50 -3.76
CA LEU A 91 -13.36 -1.74 -2.67
C LEU A 91 -14.19 -2.04 -1.41
N ILE A 92 -13.54 -2.59 -0.41
CA ILE A 92 -14.13 -2.85 0.91
C ILE A 92 -13.72 -1.72 1.84
N LEU A 93 -14.67 -1.16 2.56
CA LEU A 93 -14.49 -0.06 3.50
C LEU A 93 -14.86 -0.52 4.91
N GLU A 94 -14.64 0.29 5.92
CA GLU A 94 -15.03 0.00 7.29
C GLU A 94 -16.56 -0.10 7.44
N GLY A 95 -17.02 -0.94 8.39
CA GLY A 95 -18.45 -1.14 8.66
C GLY A 95 -19.19 -1.94 7.59
N ASP A 96 -18.50 -2.92 6.96
CA ASP A 96 -19.05 -3.82 5.94
C ASP A 96 -19.56 -3.13 4.66
N LYS A 97 -19.19 -1.88 4.47
CA LYS A 97 -19.47 -1.15 3.23
C LYS A 97 -18.61 -1.66 2.10
N SER A 98 -19.16 -1.73 0.91
CA SER A 98 -18.36 -2.07 -0.28
C SER A 98 -18.88 -1.38 -1.53
N GLN A 99 -17.96 -1.03 -2.42
CA GLN A 99 -18.22 -0.42 -3.71
C GLN A 99 -17.66 -1.31 -4.82
N GLY A 100 -18.45 -1.61 -5.84
CA GLY A 100 -17.95 -2.26 -7.07
C GLY A 100 -17.00 -1.34 -7.81
N ILE A 101 -15.92 -1.90 -8.33
CA ILE A 101 -14.88 -1.18 -9.08
C ILE A 101 -14.54 -1.89 -10.38
N GLY A 102 -14.16 -1.12 -11.40
CA GLY A 102 -13.82 -1.62 -12.74
C GLY A 102 -12.92 -0.67 -13.52
N PRO A 103 -12.53 -1.05 -14.75
CA PRO A 103 -11.59 -0.29 -15.56
C PRO A 103 -12.02 1.18 -15.73
N GLY A 104 -11.05 2.10 -15.50
CA GLY A 104 -11.26 3.54 -15.56
C GLY A 104 -11.72 4.17 -14.24
N ASP A 105 -11.98 3.39 -13.18
CA ASP A 105 -12.26 3.95 -11.87
C ASP A 105 -10.97 4.50 -11.25
N HIS A 106 -11.10 5.67 -10.63
CA HIS A 106 -10.08 6.36 -9.87
C HIS A 106 -10.51 6.47 -8.42
N ILE A 107 -9.64 6.06 -7.49
CA ILE A 107 -9.97 5.97 -6.08
C ILE A 107 -8.89 6.72 -5.29
N ILE A 108 -9.29 7.66 -4.46
CA ILE A 108 -8.40 8.30 -3.48
C ILE A 108 -8.74 7.79 -2.08
N LEU A 109 -7.73 7.44 -1.33
CA LEU A 109 -7.80 6.89 0.02
C LEU A 109 -6.97 7.80 0.93
N PRO A 110 -7.59 8.80 1.56
CA PRO A 110 -6.89 9.72 2.46
C PRO A 110 -6.50 9.01 3.77
N PRO A 111 -5.59 9.60 4.56
CA PRO A 111 -5.29 9.13 5.90
C PRO A 111 -6.55 8.88 6.73
N GLY A 112 -6.58 7.77 7.46
CA GLY A 112 -7.70 7.36 8.30
C GLY A 112 -8.75 6.50 7.59
N GLU A 113 -8.85 6.51 6.28
CA GLU A 113 -9.84 5.72 5.53
C GLU A 113 -9.44 4.24 5.46
N ALA A 114 -10.16 3.37 6.16
CA ALA A 114 -9.88 1.94 6.14
C ALA A 114 -10.38 1.29 4.84
N HIS A 115 -9.50 0.55 4.18
CA HIS A 115 -9.77 0.00 2.85
C HIS A 115 -9.09 -1.35 2.59
N GLN A 116 -9.64 -2.07 1.62
CA GLN A 116 -9.11 -3.33 1.09
C GLN A 116 -9.66 -3.53 -0.31
N LEU A 117 -8.87 -4.07 -1.23
CA LEU A 117 -9.37 -4.55 -2.51
C LEU A 117 -9.63 -6.06 -2.46
N ARG A 118 -10.79 -6.45 -3.00
CA ARG A 118 -11.18 -7.84 -3.19
C ARG A 118 -11.49 -8.07 -4.66
N ASN A 119 -10.89 -9.10 -5.23
CA ASN A 119 -11.28 -9.62 -6.53
C ASN A 119 -12.31 -10.74 -6.34
N ASP A 120 -13.57 -10.45 -6.60
CA ASP A 120 -14.69 -11.41 -6.58
C ASP A 120 -15.15 -11.80 -7.99
N SER A 121 -14.29 -11.56 -8.99
CA SER A 121 -14.52 -11.92 -10.40
C SER A 121 -13.68 -13.13 -10.82
N GLU A 122 -13.88 -13.59 -12.05
CA GLU A 122 -13.15 -14.71 -12.65
C GLU A 122 -11.86 -14.29 -13.39
N GLN A 123 -11.55 -12.99 -13.43
CA GLN A 123 -10.37 -12.44 -14.09
C GLN A 123 -9.50 -11.70 -13.10
N ASP A 124 -8.22 -11.51 -13.42
CA ASP A 124 -7.33 -10.71 -12.61
C ASP A 124 -7.82 -9.26 -12.50
N LEU A 125 -7.83 -8.72 -11.28
CA LEU A 125 -8.02 -7.29 -11.02
C LEU A 125 -6.65 -6.60 -11.06
N VAL A 126 -6.42 -5.74 -12.04
CA VAL A 126 -5.16 -5.03 -12.24
C VAL A 126 -5.36 -3.54 -11.99
N TYR A 127 -4.48 -2.94 -11.20
CA TYR A 127 -4.56 -1.53 -10.84
C TYR A 127 -3.17 -0.91 -10.61
N LEU A 128 -3.06 0.39 -10.86
CA LEU A 128 -1.92 1.20 -10.44
C LEU A 128 -2.17 1.74 -9.04
N VAL A 129 -1.13 1.75 -8.23
CA VAL A 129 -1.08 2.39 -6.91
C VAL A 129 -0.10 3.54 -6.98
N LEU A 130 -0.51 4.69 -6.48
CA LEU A 130 0.36 5.81 -6.18
C LEU A 130 0.23 6.09 -4.68
N ALA A 131 1.36 6.21 -3.97
CA ALA A 131 1.39 6.46 -2.53
C ALA A 131 2.50 7.44 -2.17
N ASP A 132 2.26 8.34 -1.23
CA ASP A 132 3.22 9.37 -0.84
C ASP A 132 4.22 8.92 0.26
N HIS A 133 4.03 7.74 0.84
CA HIS A 133 4.89 7.10 1.84
C HIS A 133 5.46 8.04 2.90
N HIS A 134 4.59 8.53 3.78
CA HIS A 134 5.04 9.35 4.90
C HIS A 134 5.92 8.53 5.86
N PRO A 135 7.12 9.02 6.26
CA PRO A 135 8.10 8.23 7.03
C PRO A 135 7.62 7.86 8.44
N ALA A 136 6.68 8.61 9.00
CA ALA A 136 6.08 8.34 10.32
C ALA A 136 4.67 7.75 10.20
N ASP A 137 4.37 7.00 9.12
CA ASP A 137 3.06 6.40 8.96
C ASP A 137 2.85 5.22 9.93
N VAL A 138 1.62 5.09 10.39
CA VAL A 138 1.14 3.96 11.19
C VAL A 138 -0.03 3.32 10.48
N THR A 139 0.17 2.08 10.02
CA THR A 139 -0.92 1.31 9.43
C THR A 139 -1.75 0.64 10.53
N THR A 140 -3.03 0.91 10.58
CA THR A 140 -3.97 0.32 11.54
C THR A 140 -4.80 -0.77 10.87
N TYR A 141 -4.98 -1.90 11.55
CA TYR A 141 -5.81 -3.03 11.12
C TYR A 141 -7.04 -3.13 12.03
N PRO A 142 -8.18 -2.49 11.69
CA PRO A 142 -9.32 -2.34 12.62
C PRO A 142 -9.93 -3.66 13.05
N GLN A 143 -9.93 -4.68 12.20
CA GLN A 143 -10.49 -6.00 12.52
C GLN A 143 -9.70 -6.78 13.59
N THR A 144 -8.41 -6.47 13.79
CA THR A 144 -7.52 -7.24 14.68
C THR A 144 -6.86 -6.41 15.76
N GLY A 145 -7.02 -5.08 15.73
CA GLY A 145 -6.37 -4.15 16.67
C GLY A 145 -4.84 -4.06 16.51
N LYS A 146 -4.29 -4.68 15.47
CA LYS A 146 -2.85 -4.57 15.20
C LYS A 146 -2.52 -3.22 14.60
N ARG A 147 -1.27 -2.79 14.79
CA ARG A 147 -0.67 -1.66 14.09
C ARG A 147 0.69 -2.06 13.52
N GLN A 148 1.00 -1.55 12.34
CA GLN A 148 2.35 -1.59 11.78
C GLN A 148 2.94 -0.21 11.89
N ILE A 149 4.09 -0.11 12.53
CA ILE A 149 4.77 1.16 12.81
C ILE A 149 5.95 1.30 11.84
N ASN A 150 5.99 2.39 11.09
CA ASN A 150 7.11 2.78 10.25
C ASN A 150 8.07 3.69 11.04
N PRO A 151 9.37 3.69 10.72
CA PRO A 151 10.03 2.97 9.62
C PRO A 151 10.46 1.53 9.96
N GLU A 152 10.23 1.02 11.18
CA GLU A 152 10.69 -0.31 11.61
C GLU A 152 9.89 -1.47 11.00
N TYR A 153 8.75 -1.19 10.38
CA TYR A 153 7.80 -2.19 9.82
C TYR A 153 7.37 -3.26 10.84
N ARG A 154 7.34 -2.88 12.13
CA ARG A 154 6.94 -3.78 13.21
C ARG A 154 5.43 -3.84 13.35
N CYS A 155 4.90 -5.06 13.25
CA CYS A 155 3.50 -5.35 13.55
C CYS A 155 3.35 -5.60 15.05
N VAL A 156 2.61 -4.75 15.76
CA VAL A 156 2.45 -4.78 17.21
C VAL A 156 0.96 -4.76 17.62
N ARG A 157 0.67 -5.13 18.87
CA ARG A 157 -0.53 -4.75 19.59
C ARG A 157 -0.12 -3.78 20.68
N LEU A 158 -0.82 -2.65 20.78
CA LEU A 158 -0.55 -1.65 21.81
C LEU A 158 -1.32 -2.01 23.08
N SER A 159 -0.74 -1.71 24.23
CA SER A 159 -1.39 -1.62 25.52
C SER A 159 -1.36 -0.18 26.00
N ASP A 160 -2.37 0.23 26.73
CA ASP A 160 -2.34 1.54 27.38
C ASP A 160 -1.30 1.50 28.50
N ALA A 161 -0.65 2.64 28.73
CA ALA A 161 0.30 2.87 29.82
C ALA A 161 0.00 4.25 30.41
N ASP A 162 0.25 4.42 31.71
CA ASP A 162 0.25 5.75 32.30
C ASP A 162 1.46 6.53 31.80
N TYR A 163 1.31 7.86 31.67
CA TYR A 163 2.36 8.72 31.10
C TYR A 163 3.70 8.60 31.85
N TYR A 164 3.65 8.44 33.19
CA TYR A 164 4.83 8.34 34.03
C TYR A 164 5.20 6.89 34.43
N GLU A 165 4.47 5.88 33.90
CA GLU A 165 4.73 4.49 34.24
C GLU A 165 6.15 4.06 33.86
N GLY A 166 6.96 3.74 34.88
CA GLY A 166 8.34 3.28 34.70
C GLY A 166 9.38 4.38 34.47
N GLU A 167 9.00 5.66 34.57
CA GLU A 167 9.90 6.80 34.37
C GLU A 167 10.39 7.41 35.70
N GLU A 168 9.78 7.07 36.86
CA GLU A 168 10.15 7.55 38.20
C GLU A 168 10.86 6.46 39.02
#